data_7444cd883e2f066f86411309069d94e1
#
_entry.id   7444cd883e2f066f86411309069d94e1
#
_cell.length_a   1.000
_cell.length_b   1.000
_cell.length_c   1.000
_cell.angle_alpha   90.00
_cell.angle_beta   90.00
_cell.angle_gamma   90.00
#
_symmetry.space_group_name_H-M   'P 1'
#
loop_
_entity.id
_entity.type
_entity.pdbx_description
1 polymer ?
#
loop_
_entity_poly.entity_id
_entity_poly.type
_entity_poly.pdbx_seq_one_letter_code
_entity_poly.pdbx_strand_id
1 'polypeptide(L)'
;DALKAKAELVAYKNVMNTLGLYVDRGGTDLTKKYKKRLKGLDMKSPFIDELPYIYEANLYGRYMMNNKIGMSIKRGTYVLKNSRNGEFQRRFVQPILQGYMAYYGYSDSLRMLMKDVKRYSRDSQLLAFSEELRAKCLALSKGKVAPAFTMMDEDGKTYQLSDFRGKYVLMDIWATTCGPCIKAMPGLIETSKQYENYDHIVIMSFALNVGQEGWAKFLREKDFAGKMVHMRCESNISQFMTDYAVGVLLRYVLIDPEGKIVDAWHIAPSEKEFTKIFNKEVGIR
;
A
#
# COMPACT_ATOMS: atom_id res chain seq x y z
N ASP A 1 7.40 25.82 35.19
CA ASP A 1 6.58 25.24 34.13
C ASP A 1 7.29 24.10 33.35
N ALA A 2 8.58 24.24 33.00
CA ALA A 2 9.35 23.19 32.30
C ALA A 2 9.55 21.92 33.16
N LEU A 3 9.86 22.08 34.44
CA LEU A 3 9.99 20.97 35.41
C LEU A 3 8.67 20.22 35.60
N LYS A 4 7.55 20.92 35.60
CA LYS A 4 6.21 20.32 35.70
C LYS A 4 5.89 19.50 34.46
N ALA A 5 6.14 20.02 33.24
CA ALA A 5 5.94 19.32 31.98
C ALA A 5 6.83 18.06 31.87
N LYS A 6 8.09 18.14 32.32
CA LYS A 6 9.00 16.99 32.36
C LYS A 6 8.54 15.93 33.37
N ALA A 7 8.07 16.35 34.55
CA ALA A 7 7.51 15.45 35.56
C ALA A 7 6.22 14.72 35.05
N GLU A 8 5.36 15.43 34.30
CA GLU A 8 4.15 14.86 33.72
C GLU A 8 4.49 13.80 32.64
N LEU A 9 5.51 14.05 31.81
CA LEU A 9 5.97 13.09 30.80
C LEU A 9 6.64 11.86 31.42
N VAL A 10 7.43 12.03 32.51
CA VAL A 10 8.00 10.90 33.26
C VAL A 10 6.89 10.08 33.94
N ALA A 11 5.90 10.75 34.52
CA ALA A 11 4.73 10.09 35.09
C ALA A 11 3.93 9.33 34.00
N TYR A 12 3.80 9.91 32.80
CA TYR A 12 3.19 9.25 31.64
C TYR A 12 3.97 7.98 31.25
N LYS A 13 5.30 8.05 31.14
CA LYS A 13 6.16 6.89 30.84
C LYS A 13 5.93 5.75 31.81
N ASN A 14 5.91 6.05 33.12
CA ASN A 14 5.71 5.04 34.15
C ASN A 14 4.31 4.44 34.10
N VAL A 15 3.29 5.24 33.82
CA VAL A 15 1.92 4.81 33.63
C VAL A 15 1.79 3.91 32.39
N MET A 16 2.46 4.22 31.27
CA MET A 16 2.41 3.42 30.07
C MET A 16 3.09 2.06 30.23
N ASN A 17 4.19 2.00 30.97
CA ASN A 17 4.80 0.73 31.34
C ASN A 17 3.84 -0.16 32.16
N THR A 18 3.16 0.42 33.12
CA THR A 18 2.18 -0.29 33.96
C THR A 18 0.95 -0.70 33.16
N LEU A 19 0.46 0.16 32.25
CA LEU A 19 -0.70 -0.14 31.37
C LEU A 19 -0.38 -1.19 30.32
N GLY A 20 0.83 -1.24 29.76
CA GLY A 20 1.26 -2.31 28.84
C GLY A 20 1.14 -3.68 29.53
N LEU A 21 1.71 -3.79 30.73
CA LEU A 21 1.61 -5.01 31.53
C LEU A 21 0.17 -5.36 31.98
N TYR A 22 -0.69 -4.34 32.12
CA TYR A 22 -2.07 -4.52 32.56
C TYR A 22 -3.01 -4.89 31.41
N VAL A 23 -2.84 -4.32 30.23
CA VAL A 23 -3.61 -4.63 29.02
C VAL A 23 -3.32 -6.04 28.55
N ASP A 24 -2.06 -6.48 28.62
CA ASP A 24 -1.66 -7.87 28.32
C ASP A 24 -2.31 -8.90 29.26
N ARG A 25 -2.84 -8.44 30.42
CA ARG A 25 -3.57 -9.25 31.42
C ARG A 25 -5.10 -9.03 31.37
N GLY A 26 -5.65 -8.36 30.36
CA GLY A 26 -7.09 -8.19 30.14
C GLY A 26 -7.77 -7.08 30.97
N GLY A 27 -7.02 -6.15 31.56
CA GLY A 27 -7.58 -5.07 32.38
C GLY A 27 -8.06 -3.84 31.59
N THR A 28 -9.28 -3.35 31.85
CA THR A 28 -9.88 -2.20 31.14
C THR A 28 -10.08 -0.92 31.96
N ASP A 29 -10.07 -0.99 33.28
CA ASP A 29 -10.48 0.16 34.15
C ASP A 29 -9.44 1.27 34.27
N LEU A 30 -8.16 0.94 34.27
CA LEU A 30 -7.09 1.95 34.33
C LEU A 30 -7.05 2.86 33.11
N THR A 31 -7.48 2.39 31.94
CA THR A 31 -7.55 3.16 30.71
C THR A 31 -8.51 4.35 30.80
N LYS A 32 -9.63 4.24 31.52
CA LYS A 32 -10.59 5.34 31.70
C LYS A 32 -10.03 6.48 32.56
N LYS A 33 -9.34 6.16 33.65
CA LYS A 33 -8.73 7.12 34.59
C LYS A 33 -7.65 7.96 33.91
N TYR A 34 -6.87 7.36 33.00
CA TYR A 34 -5.77 8.04 32.31
C TYR A 34 -6.18 8.76 31.03
N LYS A 35 -7.31 8.42 30.40
CA LYS A 35 -7.87 9.17 29.24
C LYS A 35 -8.09 10.65 29.58
N LYS A 36 -8.50 10.96 30.79
CA LYS A 36 -8.73 12.35 31.24
C LYS A 36 -7.42 13.14 31.38
N ARG A 37 -6.35 12.48 31.88
CA ARG A 37 -5.01 13.09 31.99
C ARG A 37 -4.36 13.35 30.64
N LEU A 38 -4.52 12.41 29.67
CA LEU A 38 -3.99 12.58 28.32
C LEU A 38 -4.60 13.75 27.55
N LYS A 39 -5.84 14.15 27.88
CA LYS A 39 -6.49 15.31 27.25
C LYS A 39 -5.83 16.65 27.62
N GLY A 40 -5.13 16.70 28.74
CA GLY A 40 -4.45 17.90 29.22
C GLY A 40 -2.96 17.99 28.87
N LEU A 41 -2.40 16.99 28.18
CA LEU A 41 -0.99 17.03 27.79
C LEU A 41 -0.75 18.05 26.68
N ASP A 42 0.24 18.89 26.90
CA ASP A 42 0.74 19.79 25.86
C ASP A 42 1.61 19.03 24.86
N MET A 43 1.01 18.64 23.74
CA MET A 43 1.69 17.93 22.65
C MET A 43 2.72 18.78 21.90
N LYS A 44 2.85 20.07 22.26
CA LYS A 44 3.89 20.99 21.76
C LYS A 44 5.04 21.13 22.73
N SER A 45 4.98 20.44 23.88
CA SER A 45 6.06 20.47 24.87
C SER A 45 7.38 20.02 24.25
N PRO A 46 8.49 20.74 24.42
CA PRO A 46 9.80 20.35 23.90
C PRO A 46 10.31 19.02 24.48
N PHE A 47 9.77 18.58 25.61
CA PHE A 47 10.17 17.33 26.27
C PHE A 47 9.52 16.09 25.67
N ILE A 48 8.51 16.21 24.81
CA ILE A 48 7.93 15.06 24.10
C ILE A 48 8.99 14.43 23.19
N ASP A 49 9.78 15.24 22.53
CA ASP A 49 10.82 14.79 21.61
C ASP A 49 12.03 14.16 22.33
N GLU A 50 12.12 14.28 23.66
CA GLU A 50 13.12 13.59 24.49
C GLU A 50 12.69 12.14 24.85
N LEU A 51 11.43 11.76 24.57
CA LEU A 51 10.95 10.42 24.86
C LEU A 51 11.52 9.39 23.86
N PRO A 52 11.85 8.17 24.32
CA PRO A 52 12.15 7.08 23.40
C PRO A 52 11.01 6.86 22.42
N TYR A 53 11.33 6.53 21.16
CA TYR A 53 10.39 6.37 20.05
C TYR A 53 9.09 5.64 20.42
N ILE A 54 9.19 4.52 21.15
CA ILE A 54 8.03 3.71 21.53
C ILE A 54 7.03 4.47 22.42
N TYR A 55 7.52 5.33 23.31
CA TYR A 55 6.68 6.13 24.21
C TYR A 55 6.07 7.31 23.46
N GLU A 56 6.84 7.95 22.59
CA GLU A 56 6.37 9.02 21.72
C GLU A 56 5.27 8.51 20.80
N ALA A 57 5.46 7.36 20.12
CA ALA A 57 4.46 6.74 19.27
C ALA A 57 3.17 6.41 20.02
N ASN A 58 3.27 5.86 21.25
CA ASN A 58 2.11 5.59 22.09
C ASN A 58 1.38 6.86 22.52
N LEU A 59 2.12 7.91 22.90
CA LEU A 59 1.56 9.19 23.29
C LEU A 59 0.78 9.83 22.15
N TYR A 60 1.40 9.96 20.96
CA TYR A 60 0.75 10.48 19.76
C TYR A 60 -0.45 9.64 19.36
N GLY A 61 -0.32 8.30 19.35
CA GLY A 61 -1.41 7.39 19.01
C GLY A 61 -2.63 7.58 19.91
N ARG A 62 -2.44 7.65 21.22
CA ARG A 62 -3.52 7.87 22.20
C ARG A 62 -4.11 9.27 22.10
N TYR A 63 -3.28 10.28 21.96
CA TYR A 63 -3.74 11.67 21.78
C TYR A 63 -4.63 11.77 20.52
N MET A 64 -4.19 11.22 19.40
CA MET A 64 -4.95 11.22 18.15
C MET A 64 -6.27 10.48 18.26
N MET A 65 -6.30 9.32 18.96
CA MET A 65 -7.55 8.58 19.21
C MET A 65 -8.52 9.39 20.10
N ASN A 66 -8.01 9.99 21.17
CA ASN A 66 -8.85 10.77 22.11
C ASN A 66 -9.45 12.02 21.44
N ASN A 67 -8.75 12.62 20.50
CA ASN A 67 -9.21 13.82 19.78
C ASN A 67 -9.89 13.48 18.44
N LYS A 68 -10.23 12.18 18.22
CA LYS A 68 -10.90 11.72 17.00
C LYS A 68 -10.16 12.13 15.71
N ILE A 69 -8.84 12.22 15.75
CA ILE A 69 -8.03 12.49 14.56
C ILE A 69 -8.10 11.25 13.67
N GLY A 70 -8.68 11.42 12.50
CA GLY A 70 -8.95 10.35 11.54
C GLY A 70 -7.71 9.62 11.06
N MET A 71 -7.92 8.46 10.47
CA MET A 71 -6.89 7.46 10.13
C MET A 71 -5.80 8.00 9.20
N SER A 72 -4.60 7.46 9.37
CA SER A 72 -3.45 7.51 8.46
C SER A 72 -2.97 8.91 8.01
N ILE A 73 -3.52 9.50 6.95
CA ILE A 73 -3.04 10.79 6.40
C ILE A 73 -3.13 11.92 7.44
N LYS A 74 -4.28 12.07 8.10
CA LYS A 74 -4.46 13.11 9.14
C LYS A 74 -3.51 12.91 10.31
N ARG A 75 -3.19 11.66 10.67
CA ARG A 75 -2.20 11.34 11.71
C ARG A 75 -0.78 11.70 11.27
N GLY A 76 -0.41 11.35 10.03
CA GLY A 76 0.88 11.74 9.46
C GLY A 76 1.06 13.26 9.44
N THR A 77 0.09 13.99 8.93
CA THR A 77 0.06 15.46 8.94
C THR A 77 0.17 16.03 10.37
N TYR A 78 -0.55 15.42 11.32
CA TYR A 78 -0.50 15.86 12.71
C TYR A 78 0.92 15.71 13.31
N VAL A 79 1.56 14.55 13.12
CA VAL A 79 2.92 14.29 13.59
C VAL A 79 3.92 15.26 12.95
N LEU A 80 3.83 15.47 11.64
CA LEU A 80 4.71 16.40 10.92
C LEU A 80 4.63 17.82 11.45
N LYS A 81 3.44 18.29 11.83
CA LYS A 81 3.21 19.66 12.31
C LYS A 81 3.61 19.87 13.78
N ASN A 82 3.51 18.83 14.59
CA ASN A 82 3.61 18.97 16.05
C ASN A 82 4.87 18.33 16.65
N SER A 83 5.46 17.29 16.06
CA SER A 83 6.74 16.76 16.51
C SER A 83 7.91 17.58 15.97
N ARG A 84 8.92 17.80 16.83
CA ARG A 84 10.20 18.39 16.45
C ARG A 84 11.28 17.33 16.18
N ASN A 85 11.02 16.07 16.56
CA ASN A 85 11.91 14.94 16.36
C ASN A 85 11.79 14.42 14.93
N GLY A 86 12.81 14.68 14.10
CA GLY A 86 12.82 14.26 12.69
C GLY A 86 12.81 12.74 12.54
N GLU A 87 13.57 12.01 13.37
CA GLU A 87 13.58 10.55 13.34
C GLU A 87 12.19 9.97 13.65
N PHE A 88 11.49 10.54 14.64
CA PHE A 88 10.12 10.13 14.93
C PHE A 88 9.17 10.44 13.77
N GLN A 89 9.26 11.65 13.16
CA GLN A 89 8.50 11.97 11.97
C GLN A 89 8.71 10.90 10.89
N ARG A 90 9.97 10.52 10.61
CA ARG A 90 10.31 9.50 9.61
C ARG A 90 9.70 8.15 9.95
N ARG A 91 9.97 7.62 11.15
CA ARG A 91 9.48 6.32 11.60
C ARG A 91 7.95 6.22 11.61
N PHE A 92 7.26 7.33 11.86
CA PHE A 92 5.80 7.37 11.90
C PHE A 92 5.18 7.57 10.51
N VAL A 93 5.72 8.46 9.68
CA VAL A 93 5.11 8.90 8.42
C VAL A 93 5.49 8.03 7.24
N GLN A 94 6.72 7.50 7.21
CA GLN A 94 7.19 6.66 6.11
C GLN A 94 6.30 5.42 5.87
N PRO A 95 5.88 4.63 6.87
CA PRO A 95 4.95 3.52 6.68
C PRO A 95 3.58 3.97 6.14
N ILE A 96 3.11 5.18 6.50
CA ILE A 96 1.87 5.73 5.97
C ILE A 96 2.01 6.04 4.48
N LEU A 97 3.10 6.68 4.08
CA LEU A 97 3.40 6.96 2.67
C LEU A 97 3.46 5.67 1.85
N GLN A 98 4.19 4.66 2.34
CA GLN A 98 4.32 3.35 1.69
C GLN A 98 2.97 2.65 1.55
N GLY A 99 2.19 2.59 2.63
CA GLY A 99 0.87 1.97 2.63
C GLY A 99 -0.09 2.64 1.66
N TYR A 100 -0.16 3.99 1.66
CA TYR A 100 -1.03 4.70 0.72
C TYR A 100 -0.61 4.51 -0.73
N MET A 101 0.69 4.53 -1.03
CA MET A 101 1.16 4.21 -2.38
C MET A 101 0.76 2.79 -2.78
N ALA A 102 0.99 1.82 -1.90
CA ALA A 102 0.74 0.42 -2.20
C ALA A 102 -0.74 0.14 -2.53
N TYR A 103 -1.68 0.76 -1.80
CA TYR A 103 -3.12 0.53 -1.98
C TYR A 103 -3.81 1.49 -2.95
N TYR A 104 -3.38 2.75 -3.02
CA TYR A 104 -4.13 3.82 -3.71
C TYR A 104 -3.30 4.58 -4.73
N GLY A 105 -2.05 4.18 -4.98
CA GLY A 105 -1.17 4.84 -5.93
C GLY A 105 -0.93 6.32 -5.60
N TYR A 106 -0.74 7.11 -6.65
CA TYR A 106 -0.50 8.56 -6.53
C TYR A 106 -1.80 9.35 -6.30
N SER A 107 -2.58 8.92 -5.30
CA SER A 107 -3.85 9.54 -4.92
C SER A 107 -3.68 10.95 -4.37
N ASP A 108 -4.79 11.72 -4.33
CA ASP A 108 -4.81 13.07 -3.74
C ASP A 108 -4.36 13.06 -2.28
N SER A 109 -4.79 12.05 -1.52
CA SER A 109 -4.39 11.87 -0.12
C SER A 109 -2.89 11.68 0.04
N LEU A 110 -2.26 10.86 -0.82
CA LEU A 110 -0.81 10.67 -0.81
C LEU A 110 -0.09 11.96 -1.20
N ARG A 111 -0.56 12.66 -2.25
CA ARG A 111 0.00 13.96 -2.67
C ARG A 111 -0.07 15.01 -1.57
N MET A 112 -1.17 15.07 -0.83
CA MET A 112 -1.31 15.98 0.31
C MET A 112 -0.29 15.66 1.40
N LEU A 113 -0.12 14.39 1.78
CA LEU A 113 0.88 14.03 2.80
C LEU A 113 2.30 14.31 2.35
N MET A 114 2.65 14.06 1.08
CA MET A 114 3.96 14.41 0.51
C MET A 114 4.23 15.92 0.55
N LYS A 115 3.22 16.75 0.28
CA LYS A 115 3.33 18.21 0.45
C LYS A 115 3.59 18.60 1.91
N ASP A 116 2.92 17.91 2.85
CA ASP A 116 3.14 18.14 4.28
C ASP A 116 4.54 17.68 4.71
N VAL A 117 5.05 16.56 4.20
CA VAL A 117 6.45 16.14 4.41
C VAL A 117 7.41 17.24 3.94
N LYS A 118 7.26 17.73 2.72
CA LYS A 118 8.11 18.80 2.17
C LYS A 118 8.06 20.07 3.02
N ARG A 119 6.90 20.40 3.58
CA ARG A 119 6.69 21.66 4.34
C ARG A 119 7.12 21.58 5.80
N TYR A 120 6.95 20.43 6.45
CA TYR A 120 7.06 20.33 7.91
C TYR A 120 8.11 19.33 8.38
N SER A 121 8.62 18.44 7.50
CA SER A 121 9.62 17.48 7.93
C SER A 121 10.93 18.15 8.31
N ARG A 122 11.55 17.61 9.36
CA ARG A 122 12.89 17.96 9.84
C ARG A 122 13.89 16.84 9.61
N ASP A 123 13.48 15.77 8.94
CA ASP A 123 14.28 14.60 8.66
C ASP A 123 14.61 14.54 7.16
N SER A 124 15.88 14.64 6.82
CA SER A 124 16.36 14.62 5.43
C SER A 124 16.10 13.28 4.74
N GLN A 125 16.11 12.17 5.49
CA GLN A 125 15.85 10.84 4.95
C GLN A 125 14.36 10.70 4.60
N LEU A 126 13.44 11.23 5.42
CA LEU A 126 12.01 11.24 5.09
C LEU A 126 11.73 12.10 3.85
N LEU A 127 12.40 13.25 3.73
CA LEU A 127 12.29 14.10 2.54
C LEU A 127 12.76 13.36 1.29
N ALA A 128 13.95 12.75 1.32
CA ALA A 128 14.50 11.97 0.21
C ALA A 128 13.59 10.78 -0.15
N PHE A 129 13.12 10.03 0.84
CA PHE A 129 12.20 8.93 0.65
C PHE A 129 10.87 9.37 -0.01
N SER A 130 10.31 10.48 0.43
CA SER A 130 9.07 11.03 -0.14
C SER A 130 9.24 11.42 -1.63
N GLU A 131 10.38 12.00 -2.00
CA GLU A 131 10.67 12.35 -3.40
C GLU A 131 10.94 11.10 -4.26
N GLU A 132 11.65 10.09 -3.74
CA GLU A 132 11.82 8.80 -4.42
C GLU A 132 10.47 8.13 -4.69
N LEU A 133 9.61 8.09 -3.67
CA LEU A 133 8.27 7.53 -3.78
C LEU A 133 7.43 8.27 -4.83
N ARG A 134 7.53 9.60 -4.85
CA ARG A 134 6.87 10.44 -5.85
C ARG A 134 7.36 10.13 -7.26
N ALA A 135 8.66 9.97 -7.45
CA ALA A 135 9.24 9.63 -8.75
C ALA A 135 8.72 8.27 -9.25
N LYS A 136 8.65 7.25 -8.39
CA LYS A 136 8.08 5.94 -8.71
C LYS A 136 6.60 6.05 -9.13
N CYS A 137 5.80 6.81 -8.39
CA CYS A 137 4.40 7.04 -8.77
C CYS A 137 4.26 7.74 -10.14
N LEU A 138 5.12 8.73 -10.42
CA LEU A 138 5.10 9.46 -11.69
C LEU A 138 5.56 8.60 -12.88
N ALA A 139 6.50 7.68 -12.66
CA ALA A 139 6.93 6.72 -13.68
C ALA A 139 5.81 5.77 -14.12
N LEU A 140 4.86 5.48 -13.21
CA LEU A 140 3.67 4.65 -13.47
C LEU A 140 2.40 5.45 -13.77
N SER A 141 2.52 6.74 -14.06
CA SER A 141 1.36 7.56 -14.40
C SER A 141 0.81 7.21 -15.78
N LYS A 142 -0.48 7.46 -15.99
CA LYS A 142 -1.16 7.28 -17.27
C LYS A 142 -0.36 7.86 -18.43
N GLY A 143 -0.25 7.08 -19.51
CA GLY A 143 0.47 7.42 -20.74
C GLY A 143 1.99 7.20 -20.68
N LYS A 144 2.56 6.80 -19.53
CA LYS A 144 3.97 6.39 -19.44
C LYS A 144 4.14 4.97 -19.98
N VAL A 145 5.29 4.69 -20.58
CA VAL A 145 5.63 3.34 -21.06
C VAL A 145 5.68 2.40 -19.85
N ALA A 146 4.95 1.29 -19.91
CA ALA A 146 4.97 0.27 -18.87
C ALA A 146 6.37 -0.37 -18.81
N PRO A 147 6.95 -0.58 -17.61
CA PRO A 147 8.23 -1.27 -17.46
C PRO A 147 8.20 -2.64 -18.12
N ALA A 148 9.27 -2.97 -18.86
CA ALA A 148 9.39 -4.25 -19.54
C ALA A 148 9.63 -5.39 -18.54
N PHE A 149 9.04 -6.56 -18.81
CA PHE A 149 9.28 -7.78 -18.04
C PHE A 149 9.07 -9.00 -18.93
N THR A 150 9.61 -10.14 -18.48
CA THR A 150 9.45 -11.45 -19.11
C THR A 150 8.52 -12.31 -18.26
N MET A 151 7.66 -13.06 -18.91
CA MET A 151 6.69 -13.95 -18.29
C MET A 151 6.67 -15.31 -18.99
N MET A 152 6.13 -16.31 -18.32
CA MET A 152 6.00 -17.69 -18.83
C MET A 152 4.57 -18.17 -18.60
N ASP A 153 3.99 -18.85 -19.58
CA ASP A 153 2.66 -19.46 -19.47
C ASP A 153 2.70 -20.84 -18.78
N GLU A 154 1.54 -21.49 -18.68
CA GLU A 154 1.38 -22.81 -18.06
C GLU A 154 2.18 -23.91 -18.77
N ASP A 155 2.39 -23.78 -20.07
CA ASP A 155 3.12 -24.75 -20.92
C ASP A 155 4.63 -24.49 -20.93
N GLY A 156 5.11 -23.45 -20.25
CA GLY A 156 6.52 -23.10 -20.16
C GLY A 156 7.03 -22.23 -21.32
N LYS A 157 6.14 -21.69 -22.14
CA LYS A 157 6.51 -20.75 -23.21
C LYS A 157 6.70 -19.36 -22.65
N THR A 158 7.81 -18.73 -23.02
CA THR A 158 8.20 -17.40 -22.57
C THR A 158 7.62 -16.31 -23.46
N TYR A 159 7.18 -15.24 -22.84
CA TYR A 159 6.64 -14.03 -23.46
C TYR A 159 7.26 -12.77 -22.85
N GLN A 160 7.22 -11.70 -23.63
CA GLN A 160 7.51 -10.34 -23.15
C GLN A 160 6.24 -9.50 -23.17
N LEU A 161 6.19 -8.43 -22.40
CA LEU A 161 5.05 -7.51 -22.44
C LEU A 161 4.83 -6.96 -23.87
N SER A 162 5.89 -6.80 -24.67
CA SER A 162 5.81 -6.36 -26.07
C SER A 162 5.03 -7.29 -26.99
N ASP A 163 4.90 -8.57 -26.66
CA ASP A 163 4.16 -9.55 -27.47
C ASP A 163 2.65 -9.33 -27.42
N PHE A 164 2.20 -8.49 -26.48
CA PHE A 164 0.79 -8.08 -26.33
C PHE A 164 0.50 -6.71 -26.96
N ARG A 165 1.38 -6.19 -27.79
CA ARG A 165 1.11 -4.94 -28.55
C ARG A 165 -0.18 -5.10 -29.39
N GLY A 166 -0.93 -4.01 -29.49
CA GLY A 166 -2.25 -4.01 -30.15
C GLY A 166 -3.40 -4.44 -29.24
N LYS A 167 -3.11 -4.83 -27.99
CA LYS A 167 -4.12 -5.26 -27.00
C LYS A 167 -4.05 -4.46 -25.73
N TYR A 168 -5.20 -4.22 -25.12
CA TYR A 168 -5.28 -3.83 -23.72
C TYR A 168 -4.95 -5.05 -22.85
N VAL A 169 -4.10 -4.87 -21.84
CA VAL A 169 -3.71 -5.92 -20.90
C VAL A 169 -4.13 -5.52 -19.51
N LEU A 170 -5.10 -6.22 -18.92
CA LEU A 170 -5.40 -6.15 -17.50
C LEU A 170 -4.63 -7.27 -16.80
N MET A 171 -3.65 -6.90 -16.00
CA MET A 171 -2.79 -7.82 -15.27
C MET A 171 -3.16 -7.85 -13.79
N ASP A 172 -3.55 -9.02 -13.28
CA ASP A 172 -3.72 -9.29 -11.84
C ASP A 172 -2.40 -9.79 -11.26
N ILE A 173 -1.75 -9.01 -10.43
CA ILE A 173 -0.49 -9.35 -9.78
C ILE A 173 -0.78 -10.07 -8.46
N TRP A 174 -0.39 -11.35 -8.37
CA TRP A 174 -0.71 -12.20 -7.24
C TRP A 174 0.42 -13.17 -6.86
N ALA A 175 0.22 -13.96 -5.81
CA ALA A 175 1.11 -15.08 -5.46
C ALA A 175 0.29 -16.24 -4.85
N THR A 176 0.81 -17.46 -4.95
CA THR A 176 0.15 -18.66 -4.39
C THR A 176 0.01 -18.65 -2.87
N THR A 177 0.75 -17.78 -2.20
CA THR A 177 0.66 -17.54 -0.73
C THR A 177 -0.32 -16.42 -0.37
N CYS A 178 -0.90 -15.72 -1.36
CA CYS A 178 -1.82 -14.61 -1.13
C CYS A 178 -3.27 -15.13 -0.99
N GLY A 179 -3.73 -15.34 0.22
CA GLY A 179 -5.09 -15.81 0.51
C GLY A 179 -6.20 -14.98 -0.14
N PRO A 180 -6.21 -13.63 -0.01
CA PRO A 180 -7.18 -12.77 -0.69
C PRO A 180 -7.17 -12.93 -2.22
N CYS A 181 -5.98 -13.08 -2.84
CA CYS A 181 -5.85 -13.26 -4.28
C CYS A 181 -6.49 -14.58 -4.75
N ILE A 182 -6.22 -15.68 -4.03
CA ILE A 182 -6.80 -16.98 -4.31
C ILE A 182 -8.33 -16.92 -4.23
N LYS A 183 -8.86 -16.22 -3.24
CA LYS A 183 -10.32 -16.03 -3.08
C LYS A 183 -10.93 -15.20 -4.21
N ALA A 184 -10.19 -14.24 -4.77
CA ALA A 184 -10.65 -13.38 -5.86
C ALA A 184 -10.55 -14.04 -7.25
N MET A 185 -9.69 -15.07 -7.41
CA MET A 185 -9.40 -15.71 -8.71
C MET A 185 -10.64 -16.22 -9.47
N PRO A 186 -11.64 -16.86 -8.84
CA PRO A 186 -12.86 -17.27 -9.55
C PRO A 186 -13.60 -16.10 -10.22
N GLY A 187 -13.67 -14.94 -9.55
CA GLY A 187 -14.26 -13.73 -10.11
C GLY A 187 -13.44 -13.14 -11.27
N LEU A 188 -12.12 -13.24 -11.20
CA LEU A 188 -11.24 -12.83 -12.30
C LEU A 188 -11.42 -13.73 -13.53
N ILE A 189 -11.51 -15.04 -13.33
CA ILE A 189 -11.79 -16.02 -14.39
C ILE A 189 -13.13 -15.72 -15.07
N GLU A 190 -14.18 -15.45 -14.29
CA GLU A 190 -15.49 -15.08 -14.82
C GLU A 190 -15.41 -13.76 -15.62
N THR A 191 -14.68 -12.78 -15.10
CA THR A 191 -14.44 -11.52 -15.83
C THR A 191 -13.69 -11.78 -17.13
N SER A 192 -12.67 -12.64 -17.13
CA SER A 192 -11.93 -12.98 -18.36
C SER A 192 -12.84 -13.58 -19.44
N LYS A 193 -13.77 -14.45 -19.06
CA LYS A 193 -14.78 -15.02 -19.97
C LYS A 193 -15.72 -13.98 -20.56
N GLN A 194 -16.12 -12.95 -19.78
CA GLN A 194 -16.98 -11.86 -20.29
C GLN A 194 -16.33 -11.10 -21.44
N TYR A 195 -14.99 -11.05 -21.48
CA TYR A 195 -14.24 -10.31 -22.49
C TYR A 195 -13.52 -11.22 -23.50
N GLU A 196 -13.74 -12.54 -23.49
CA GLU A 196 -13.04 -13.49 -24.38
C GLU A 196 -13.28 -13.26 -25.88
N ASN A 197 -14.44 -12.68 -26.25
CA ASN A 197 -14.78 -12.36 -27.63
C ASN A 197 -14.23 -11.01 -28.12
N TYR A 198 -13.44 -10.30 -27.32
CA TYR A 198 -12.81 -9.03 -27.67
C TYR A 198 -11.33 -9.26 -27.95
N ASP A 199 -10.95 -9.49 -29.21
CA ASP A 199 -9.56 -9.80 -29.63
C ASP A 199 -8.51 -8.78 -29.18
N HIS A 200 -8.95 -7.55 -28.90
CA HIS A 200 -8.10 -6.45 -28.45
C HIS A 200 -7.97 -6.34 -26.93
N ILE A 201 -8.47 -7.32 -26.17
CA ILE A 201 -8.39 -7.34 -24.69
C ILE A 201 -7.77 -8.64 -24.23
N VAL A 202 -6.84 -8.56 -23.29
CA VAL A 202 -6.27 -9.69 -22.54
C VAL A 202 -6.42 -9.42 -21.06
N ILE A 203 -7.11 -10.31 -20.37
CA ILE A 203 -7.15 -10.34 -18.90
C ILE A 203 -6.29 -11.51 -18.45
N MET A 204 -5.21 -11.25 -17.71
CA MET A 204 -4.28 -12.27 -17.27
C MET A 204 -4.05 -12.25 -15.77
N SER A 205 -3.88 -13.41 -15.17
CA SER A 205 -3.28 -13.55 -13.85
C SER A 205 -1.76 -13.59 -13.98
N PHE A 206 -1.04 -12.82 -13.17
CA PHE A 206 0.41 -12.70 -13.22
C PHE A 206 1.02 -13.05 -11.85
N ALA A 207 1.53 -14.29 -11.75
CA ALA A 207 2.03 -14.85 -10.51
C ALA A 207 3.47 -14.41 -10.17
N LEU A 208 3.71 -14.08 -8.91
CA LEU A 208 5.03 -13.80 -8.34
C LEU A 208 5.46 -14.93 -7.39
N ASN A 209 6.77 -15.07 -7.16
CA ASN A 209 7.38 -15.93 -6.12
C ASN A 209 7.16 -17.44 -6.23
N VAL A 210 6.93 -17.99 -7.43
CA VAL A 210 6.69 -19.43 -7.60
C VAL A 210 7.55 -19.98 -8.72
N GLY A 211 8.18 -21.16 -8.50
CA GLY A 211 8.78 -21.94 -9.59
C GLY A 211 7.72 -22.50 -10.51
N GLN A 212 8.08 -22.75 -11.79
CA GLN A 212 7.15 -23.20 -12.83
C GLN A 212 6.31 -24.42 -12.41
N GLU A 213 6.97 -25.47 -11.95
CA GLU A 213 6.28 -26.72 -11.58
C GLU A 213 5.31 -26.52 -10.40
N GLY A 214 5.75 -25.80 -9.35
CA GLY A 214 4.92 -25.52 -8.18
C GLY A 214 3.71 -24.65 -8.50
N TRP A 215 3.89 -23.65 -9.37
CA TRP A 215 2.80 -22.80 -9.82
C TRP A 215 1.79 -23.54 -10.70
N ALA A 216 2.24 -24.28 -11.71
CA ALA A 216 1.36 -25.06 -12.59
C ALA A 216 0.59 -26.14 -11.80
N LYS A 217 1.26 -26.80 -10.83
CA LYS A 217 0.60 -27.73 -9.91
C LYS A 217 -0.49 -27.03 -9.09
N PHE A 218 -0.19 -25.85 -8.53
CA PHE A 218 -1.16 -25.06 -7.76
C PHE A 218 -2.40 -24.70 -8.59
N LEU A 219 -2.22 -24.24 -9.84
CA LEU A 219 -3.34 -23.91 -10.72
C LEU A 219 -4.26 -25.13 -10.97
N ARG A 220 -3.67 -26.32 -11.20
CA ARG A 220 -4.43 -27.55 -11.35
C ARG A 220 -5.19 -27.95 -10.09
N GLU A 221 -4.53 -27.93 -8.93
CA GLU A 221 -5.14 -28.27 -7.63
C GLU A 221 -6.28 -27.33 -7.22
N LYS A 222 -6.23 -26.09 -7.66
CA LYS A 222 -7.28 -25.08 -7.41
C LYS A 222 -8.33 -25.03 -8.53
N ASP A 223 -8.21 -25.87 -9.54
CA ASP A 223 -9.11 -25.86 -10.70
C ASP A 223 -9.15 -24.50 -11.42
N PHE A 224 -7.99 -23.86 -11.55
CA PHE A 224 -7.82 -22.60 -12.29
C PHE A 224 -7.19 -22.80 -13.67
N ALA A 225 -6.36 -23.84 -13.84
CA ALA A 225 -5.61 -24.12 -15.05
C ALA A 225 -6.49 -24.14 -16.31
N GLY A 226 -6.03 -23.50 -17.38
CA GLY A 226 -6.72 -23.44 -18.67
C GLY A 226 -8.01 -22.63 -18.70
N LYS A 227 -8.39 -21.94 -17.61
CA LYS A 227 -9.66 -21.20 -17.53
C LYS A 227 -9.54 -19.72 -17.92
N MET A 228 -8.33 -19.22 -18.01
CA MET A 228 -7.96 -17.90 -18.47
C MET A 228 -6.47 -17.85 -18.84
N VAL A 229 -5.97 -16.71 -19.27
CA VAL A 229 -4.53 -16.52 -19.48
C VAL A 229 -3.83 -16.44 -18.11
N HIS A 230 -3.04 -17.46 -17.80
CA HIS A 230 -2.20 -17.48 -16.60
C HIS A 230 -0.74 -17.29 -17.00
N MET A 231 -0.07 -16.35 -16.35
CA MET A 231 1.33 -16.04 -16.56
C MET A 231 2.08 -16.03 -15.24
N ARG A 232 3.35 -16.36 -15.29
CA ARG A 232 4.27 -16.27 -14.15
C ARG A 232 5.43 -15.33 -14.50
N CYS A 233 5.90 -14.57 -13.51
CA CYS A 233 7.04 -13.69 -13.67
C CYS A 233 8.35 -14.49 -13.86
N GLU A 234 9.05 -14.27 -14.98
CA GLU A 234 10.38 -14.81 -15.28
C GLU A 234 11.49 -13.77 -15.06
N SER A 235 11.15 -12.50 -15.02
CA SER A 235 12.09 -11.43 -14.65
C SER A 235 12.51 -11.53 -13.18
N ASN A 236 13.57 -10.80 -12.82
CA ASN A 236 13.89 -10.60 -11.40
C ASN A 236 12.68 -10.02 -10.68
N ILE A 237 12.07 -10.81 -9.78
CA ILE A 237 10.84 -10.45 -9.08
C ILE A 237 11.03 -9.18 -8.25
N SER A 238 12.17 -9.00 -7.58
CA SER A 238 12.46 -7.81 -6.80
C SER A 238 12.53 -6.56 -7.69
N GLN A 239 13.10 -6.69 -8.89
CA GLN A 239 13.14 -5.60 -9.86
C GLN A 239 11.73 -5.30 -10.38
N PHE A 240 10.95 -6.31 -10.76
CA PHE A 240 9.55 -6.14 -11.17
C PHE A 240 8.72 -5.44 -10.10
N MET A 241 8.82 -5.89 -8.84
CA MET A 241 8.10 -5.27 -7.72
C MET A 241 8.52 -3.80 -7.52
N THR A 242 9.79 -3.49 -7.74
CA THR A 242 10.30 -2.12 -7.66
C THR A 242 9.75 -1.26 -8.79
N ASP A 243 9.83 -1.74 -10.04
CA ASP A 243 9.43 -1.01 -11.24
C ASP A 243 7.92 -0.73 -11.28
N TYR A 244 7.12 -1.70 -10.84
CA TYR A 244 5.67 -1.54 -10.73
C TYR A 244 5.20 -1.04 -9.37
N ALA A 245 6.11 -0.68 -8.47
CA ALA A 245 5.79 -0.22 -7.12
C ALA A 245 4.81 -1.16 -6.37
N VAL A 246 5.03 -2.47 -6.48
CA VAL A 246 4.19 -3.49 -5.85
C VAL A 246 4.54 -3.61 -4.38
N GLY A 247 3.77 -2.98 -3.51
CA GLY A 247 3.92 -3.07 -2.06
C GLY A 247 2.94 -4.02 -1.38
N VAL A 248 1.84 -4.35 -2.07
CA VAL A 248 0.81 -5.30 -1.61
C VAL A 248 0.33 -6.13 -2.79
N LEU A 249 -0.13 -7.36 -2.52
CA LEU A 249 -0.75 -8.22 -3.52
C LEU A 249 -2.27 -8.06 -3.53
N LEU A 250 -2.88 -8.58 -4.57
CA LEU A 250 -4.16 -8.25 -5.16
C LEU A 250 -4.08 -6.85 -5.78
N ARG A 251 -3.22 -6.74 -6.79
CA ARG A 251 -2.94 -5.48 -7.48
C ARG A 251 -3.24 -5.61 -8.97
N TYR A 252 -4.07 -4.73 -9.49
CA TYR A 252 -4.41 -4.69 -10.91
C TYR A 252 -3.68 -3.56 -11.62
N VAL A 253 -3.19 -3.85 -12.83
CA VAL A 253 -2.54 -2.89 -13.73
C VAL A 253 -3.18 -2.99 -15.10
N LEU A 254 -3.65 -1.87 -15.66
CA LEU A 254 -4.16 -1.79 -17.02
C LEU A 254 -3.15 -1.09 -17.94
N ILE A 255 -2.81 -1.74 -19.04
CA ILE A 255 -1.85 -1.29 -20.06
C ILE A 255 -2.58 -1.21 -21.40
N ASP A 256 -2.31 -0.15 -22.19
CA ASP A 256 -2.92 0.08 -23.48
C ASP A 256 -2.22 -0.69 -24.64
N PRO A 257 -2.80 -0.68 -25.86
CA PRO A 257 -2.22 -1.35 -27.03
C PRO A 257 -0.82 -0.87 -27.42
N GLU A 258 -0.45 0.36 -27.10
CA GLU A 258 0.88 0.93 -27.31
C GLU A 258 1.86 0.54 -26.19
N GLY A 259 1.42 -0.24 -25.18
CA GLY A 259 2.19 -0.63 -24.02
C GLY A 259 2.47 0.50 -23.03
N LYS A 260 1.54 1.43 -22.95
CA LYS A 260 1.57 2.50 -21.94
C LYS A 260 0.62 2.21 -20.81
N ILE A 261 0.92 2.70 -19.65
CA ILE A 261 0.05 2.60 -18.47
C ILE A 261 -1.25 3.37 -18.71
N VAL A 262 -2.39 2.70 -18.59
CA VAL A 262 -3.72 3.33 -18.45
C VAL A 262 -3.97 3.63 -16.99
N ASP A 263 -3.83 2.61 -16.14
CA ASP A 263 -3.91 2.73 -14.68
C ASP A 263 -3.03 1.65 -14.02
N ALA A 264 -2.07 2.07 -13.22
CA ALA A 264 -1.20 1.15 -12.48
C ALA A 264 -1.79 0.71 -11.14
N TRP A 265 -2.91 1.26 -10.72
CA TRP A 265 -3.69 0.92 -9.51
C TRP A 265 -5.16 0.72 -9.85
N HIS A 266 -5.43 -0.01 -10.93
CA HIS A 266 -6.78 -0.25 -11.42
C HIS A 266 -7.64 -0.94 -10.35
N ILE A 267 -8.94 -0.60 -10.34
CA ILE A 267 -9.90 -1.21 -9.44
C ILE A 267 -10.06 -2.71 -9.74
N ALA A 268 -10.39 -3.47 -8.70
CA ALA A 268 -10.58 -4.91 -8.82
C ALA A 268 -11.85 -5.25 -9.62
N PRO A 269 -11.88 -6.38 -10.37
CA PRO A 269 -13.08 -6.88 -11.02
C PRO A 269 -14.29 -7.08 -10.10
N SER A 270 -14.07 -7.30 -8.82
CA SER A 270 -15.12 -7.42 -7.80
C SER A 270 -15.79 -6.10 -7.41
N GLU A 271 -15.24 -4.96 -7.81
CA GLU A 271 -15.79 -3.64 -7.50
C GLU A 271 -16.98 -3.31 -8.42
N LYS A 272 -18.04 -2.73 -7.86
CA LYS A 272 -19.29 -2.41 -8.60
C LYS A 272 -19.08 -1.54 -9.84
N GLU A 273 -18.11 -0.64 -9.78
CA GLU A 273 -17.81 0.30 -10.88
C GLU A 273 -16.85 -0.28 -11.92
N PHE A 274 -16.31 -1.48 -11.70
CA PHE A 274 -15.28 -2.07 -12.57
C PHE A 274 -15.71 -2.09 -14.02
N THR A 275 -16.81 -2.76 -14.35
CA THR A 275 -17.29 -2.91 -15.75
C THR A 275 -17.46 -1.57 -16.45
N LYS A 276 -18.04 -0.58 -15.76
CA LYS A 276 -18.24 0.77 -16.31
C LYS A 276 -16.91 1.47 -16.60
N ILE A 277 -15.97 1.41 -15.66
CA ILE A 277 -14.67 2.06 -15.79
C ILE A 277 -13.85 1.34 -16.85
N PHE A 278 -13.72 0.03 -16.75
CA PHE A 278 -12.94 -0.80 -17.66
C PHE A 278 -13.45 -0.65 -19.11
N ASN A 279 -14.76 -0.80 -19.37
CA ASN A 279 -15.33 -0.65 -20.71
C ASN A 279 -15.01 0.72 -21.33
N LYS A 280 -15.14 1.79 -20.53
CA LYS A 280 -14.78 3.14 -20.99
C LYS A 280 -13.31 3.25 -21.37
N GLU A 281 -12.42 2.61 -20.61
CA GLU A 281 -10.97 2.68 -20.83
C GLU A 281 -10.51 1.86 -22.04
N VAL A 282 -11.15 0.71 -22.28
CA VAL A 282 -10.83 -0.20 -23.40
C VAL A 282 -11.69 0.09 -24.66
N GLY A 283 -12.54 1.12 -24.63
CA GLY A 283 -13.31 1.55 -25.79
C GLY A 283 -14.57 0.73 -26.09
N ILE A 284 -15.09 -0.03 -25.14
CA ILE A 284 -16.37 -0.74 -25.26
C ILE A 284 -17.53 0.22 -24.89
N ARG A 285 -18.57 0.25 -25.72
CA ARG A 285 -19.78 1.06 -25.52
C ARG A 285 -20.88 0.28 -24.83
#